data_9f0e9af8ad6068d1f2733d8ec8348444
#
_entry.id   9f0e9af8ad6068d1f2733d8ec8348444
#
_cell.length_a   1.000
_cell.length_b   1.000
_cell.length_c   1.000
_cell.angle_alpha   90.00
_cell.angle_beta   90.00
_cell.angle_gamma   90.00
#
_symmetry.space_group_name_H-M   'P 1'
#
loop_
_entity.id
_entity.type
_entity.pdbx_description
1 polymer ?
#
loop_
_entity_poly.entity_id
_entity_poly.type
_entity_poly.pdbx_seq_one_letter_code
_entity_poly.pdbx_strand_id
1 'polypeptide(L)'
;MKKVLKKIFIILVIIVSLSFLKIHGIECELGINPSGRSQDELNELINKCAAKKDELSQRRNSLSSEIQYMDTQIYLTTLRIQNTEQKIIITEKEINTLSSRIEGLDESLTNLSGLLIRKVVENYKQRGISFFSLLFDSQNAGDLINKIKYIKTARNNNQRLLVQVQEAKSNFEEQKKLREEKKAELNELTETLNTQKQSLNTQKSQKQKLLIDTQNDEANYQRIISQAQAQLAGFKSFVSSAGAGIISANQFGTGSDGSYYSQRDARWATQTIGYSSENILNVGCLLTSVAIAGKKYGSDVNPANIASDANRFFGSTAYMKLPWAGVAGRSYSSIGTDDNSITQELNNGNYVIVGVGGCANGGSHFVVLIKKEGNDYIMHDPIFGPDIKFSAHYSNICTAATFK
;
A
#
# COMPACT_ATOMS: atom_id res chain seq x y z
N MET A 1 2.76 60.17 -40.05
CA MET A 1 3.51 58.90 -39.92
C MET A 1 4.20 58.75 -38.58
N LYS A 2 5.00 59.64 -38.03
CA LYS A 2 5.70 59.47 -36.73
C LYS A 2 4.80 59.20 -35.50
N LYS A 3 3.59 59.79 -35.42
CA LYS A 3 2.66 59.54 -34.29
C LYS A 3 1.98 58.19 -34.33
N VAL A 4 1.78 57.60 -35.50
CA VAL A 4 1.17 56.26 -35.66
C VAL A 4 2.23 55.20 -35.36
N LEU A 5 3.47 55.35 -35.80
CA LEU A 5 4.58 54.44 -35.45
C LEU A 5 4.84 54.39 -33.94
N LYS A 6 4.75 55.55 -33.24
CA LYS A 6 4.93 55.58 -31.77
C LYS A 6 3.82 54.85 -31.01
N LYS A 7 2.57 54.89 -31.49
CA LYS A 7 1.45 54.14 -30.91
C LYS A 7 1.57 52.62 -31.18
N ILE A 8 2.01 52.23 -32.37
CA ILE A 8 2.26 50.83 -32.71
C ILE A 8 3.40 50.27 -31.87
N PHE A 9 4.47 51.05 -31.65
CA PHE A 9 5.62 50.64 -30.82
C PHE A 9 5.22 50.47 -29.35
N ILE A 10 4.38 51.35 -28.81
CA ILE A 10 3.87 51.26 -27.42
C ILE A 10 2.93 50.03 -27.25
N ILE A 11 2.08 49.73 -28.23
CA ILE A 11 1.22 48.57 -28.23
C ILE A 11 2.06 47.27 -28.34
N LEU A 12 3.11 47.26 -29.16
CA LEU A 12 4.02 46.11 -29.29
C LEU A 12 4.82 45.86 -27.99
N VAL A 13 5.25 46.89 -27.28
CA VAL A 13 5.97 46.81 -26.01
C VAL A 13 5.01 46.30 -24.90
N ILE A 14 3.73 46.70 -24.92
CA ILE A 14 2.74 46.22 -23.96
C ILE A 14 2.38 44.75 -24.24
N ILE A 15 2.31 44.31 -25.50
CA ILE A 15 2.07 42.90 -25.86
C ILE A 15 3.26 42.03 -25.49
N VAL A 16 4.50 42.52 -25.65
CA VAL A 16 5.72 41.78 -25.26
C VAL A 16 5.88 41.74 -23.73
N SER A 17 5.46 42.78 -23.00
CA SER A 17 5.50 42.77 -21.52
C SER A 17 4.41 41.89 -20.88
N LEU A 18 3.29 41.63 -21.58
CA LEU A 18 2.28 40.63 -21.13
C LEU A 18 2.70 39.19 -21.43
N SER A 19 3.68 38.94 -22.30
CA SER A 19 4.18 37.58 -22.59
C SER A 19 5.20 37.07 -21.56
N PHE A 20 5.61 37.88 -20.58
CA PHE A 20 6.46 37.47 -19.44
C PHE A 20 5.73 37.37 -18.12
N LEU A 21 4.41 37.14 -18.11
CA LEU A 21 3.82 36.42 -17.02
C LEU A 21 4.41 35.01 -17.07
N LYS A 22 5.55 34.81 -16.39
CA LYS A 22 6.00 33.49 -15.98
C LYS A 22 4.80 32.89 -15.28
N ILE A 23 4.10 32.02 -15.97
CA ILE A 23 3.30 30.98 -15.31
C ILE A 23 4.33 30.29 -14.44
N HIS A 24 4.40 30.66 -13.15
CA HIS A 24 5.09 29.85 -12.17
C HIS A 24 4.31 28.55 -12.16
N GLY A 25 4.74 27.61 -13.00
CA GLY A 25 4.21 26.27 -12.97
C GLY A 25 4.37 25.79 -11.53
N ILE A 26 3.33 25.19 -10.98
CA ILE A 26 3.38 24.56 -9.67
C ILE A 26 4.56 23.58 -9.72
N GLU A 27 5.65 23.85 -9.02
CA GLU A 27 6.78 22.92 -8.88
C GLU A 27 6.63 22.08 -7.61
N CYS A 28 7.28 20.90 -7.57
CA CYS A 28 7.34 20.10 -6.36
C CYS A 28 8.33 20.71 -5.37
N GLU A 29 7.88 21.73 -4.64
CA GLU A 29 8.65 22.34 -3.55
C GLU A 29 8.27 21.70 -2.22
N LEU A 30 9.27 21.12 -1.56
CA LEU A 30 9.10 20.46 -0.27
C LEU A 30 8.78 21.51 0.81
N GLY A 31 7.79 21.20 1.66
CA GLY A 31 7.44 22.05 2.81
C GLY A 31 6.34 23.08 2.56
N ILE A 32 5.82 23.21 1.37
CA ILE A 32 4.63 24.04 1.13
C ILE A 32 3.41 23.34 1.73
N ASN A 33 2.68 24.04 2.59
CA ASN A 33 1.43 23.53 3.13
C ASN A 33 0.41 23.39 1.99
N PRO A 34 -0.05 22.16 1.67
CA PRO A 34 -1.00 21.94 0.61
C PRO A 34 -2.45 22.27 0.98
N SER A 35 -2.73 22.66 2.24
CA SER A 35 -4.08 23.00 2.71
C SER A 35 -4.69 24.15 1.93
N GLY A 36 -5.95 24.01 1.51
CA GLY A 36 -6.70 25.04 0.80
C GLY A 36 -6.53 25.03 -0.73
N ARG A 37 -5.77 24.09 -1.30
CA ARG A 37 -5.68 23.89 -2.75
C ARG A 37 -6.90 23.18 -3.29
N SER A 38 -7.26 23.51 -4.54
CA SER A 38 -8.29 22.78 -5.28
C SER A 38 -7.85 21.33 -5.60
N GLN A 39 -8.81 20.48 -5.97
CA GLN A 39 -8.56 19.11 -6.39
C GLN A 39 -7.60 19.05 -7.61
N ASP A 40 -7.76 19.96 -8.57
CA ASP A 40 -6.95 20.00 -9.79
C ASP A 40 -5.51 20.43 -9.48
N GLU A 41 -5.32 21.43 -8.62
CA GLU A 41 -4.00 21.87 -8.16
C GLU A 41 -3.27 20.76 -7.38
N LEU A 42 -3.99 20.00 -6.54
CA LEU A 42 -3.41 18.85 -5.84
C LEU A 42 -3.01 17.74 -6.81
N ASN A 43 -3.83 17.44 -7.82
CA ASN A 43 -3.51 16.44 -8.83
C ASN A 43 -2.28 16.83 -9.65
N GLU A 44 -2.18 18.09 -10.07
CA GLU A 44 -0.99 18.61 -10.78
C GLU A 44 0.27 18.50 -9.92
N LEU A 45 0.19 18.89 -8.65
CA LEU A 45 1.31 18.83 -7.71
C LEU A 45 1.72 17.38 -7.42
N ILE A 46 0.77 16.47 -7.27
CA ILE A 46 1.02 15.03 -7.13
C ILE A 46 1.81 14.50 -8.32
N ASN A 47 1.41 14.85 -9.55
CA ASN A 47 2.09 14.37 -10.76
C ASN A 47 3.53 14.91 -10.84
N LYS A 48 3.76 16.18 -10.51
CA LYS A 48 5.09 16.80 -10.50
C LYS A 48 5.99 16.20 -9.41
N CYS A 49 5.45 15.98 -8.21
CA CYS A 49 6.20 15.33 -7.14
C CYS A 49 6.49 13.84 -7.41
N ALA A 50 5.60 13.15 -8.12
CA ALA A 50 5.86 11.79 -8.58
C ALA A 50 7.03 11.75 -9.58
N ALA A 51 7.04 12.64 -10.58
CA ALA A 51 8.14 12.76 -11.54
C ALA A 51 9.46 13.13 -10.85
N LYS A 52 9.45 14.06 -9.89
CA LYS A 52 10.63 14.42 -9.10
C LYS A 52 11.16 13.28 -8.27
N LYS A 53 10.27 12.51 -7.63
CA LYS A 53 10.65 11.30 -6.89
C LYS A 53 11.35 10.28 -7.80
N ASP A 54 10.83 10.08 -9.01
CA ASP A 54 11.40 9.12 -9.97
C ASP A 54 12.77 9.58 -10.48
N GLU A 55 12.97 10.87 -10.73
CA GLU A 55 14.28 11.46 -11.03
C GLU A 55 15.28 11.21 -9.88
N LEU A 56 14.88 11.51 -8.65
CA LEU A 56 15.74 11.33 -7.48
C LEU A 56 16.06 9.86 -7.22
N SER A 57 15.16 8.93 -7.55
CA SER A 57 15.39 7.50 -7.35
C SER A 57 16.61 6.97 -8.09
N GLN A 58 17.00 7.60 -9.20
CA GLN A 58 18.18 7.25 -10.01
C GLN A 58 19.48 7.87 -9.48
N ARG A 59 19.40 8.83 -8.56
CA ARG A 59 20.53 9.59 -8.04
C ARG A 59 20.82 9.35 -6.55
N ARG A 60 20.36 8.23 -6.00
CA ARG A 60 20.47 7.87 -4.57
C ARG A 60 21.87 7.35 -4.20
N ASN A 61 22.89 8.13 -4.49
CA ASN A 61 24.30 7.77 -4.30
C ASN A 61 24.98 8.48 -3.10
N SER A 62 24.27 9.35 -2.41
CA SER A 62 24.72 10.05 -1.21
C SER A 62 23.62 10.08 -0.16
N LEU A 63 23.99 10.29 1.10
CA LEU A 63 23.03 10.46 2.20
C LEU A 63 22.07 11.62 1.93
N SER A 64 22.62 12.73 1.42
CA SER A 64 21.82 13.91 1.07
C SER A 64 20.78 13.59 -0.01
N SER A 65 21.16 12.89 -1.08
CA SER A 65 20.23 12.50 -2.14
C SER A 65 19.19 11.46 -1.68
N GLU A 66 19.58 10.57 -0.78
CA GLU A 66 18.66 9.62 -0.16
C GLU A 66 17.63 10.33 0.73
N ILE A 67 18.07 11.28 1.55
CA ILE A 67 17.17 12.09 2.39
C ILE A 67 16.20 12.88 1.49
N GLN A 68 16.70 13.52 0.43
CA GLN A 68 15.86 14.31 -0.50
C GLN A 68 14.81 13.42 -1.19
N TYR A 69 15.18 12.20 -1.59
CA TYR A 69 14.25 11.22 -2.13
C TYR A 69 13.15 10.87 -1.11
N MET A 70 13.53 10.57 0.13
CA MET A 70 12.59 10.24 1.20
C MET A 70 11.67 11.42 1.54
N ASP A 71 12.18 12.65 1.58
CA ASP A 71 11.36 13.84 1.82
C ASP A 71 10.35 14.07 0.71
N THR A 72 10.76 13.87 -0.55
CA THR A 72 9.85 13.96 -1.69
C THR A 72 8.76 12.89 -1.62
N GLN A 73 9.11 11.67 -1.21
CA GLN A 73 8.15 10.57 -1.03
C GLN A 73 7.14 10.85 0.11
N ILE A 74 7.61 11.36 1.24
CA ILE A 74 6.78 11.76 2.38
C ILE A 74 5.82 12.88 1.97
N TYR A 75 6.32 13.89 1.26
CA TYR A 75 5.51 15.02 0.78
C TYR A 75 4.45 14.54 -0.23
N LEU A 76 4.83 13.71 -1.21
CA LEU A 76 3.90 13.12 -2.17
C LEU A 76 2.79 12.33 -1.49
N THR A 77 3.12 11.55 -0.47
CA THR A 77 2.12 10.78 0.31
C THR A 77 1.19 11.72 1.08
N THR A 78 1.71 12.82 1.63
CA THR A 78 0.92 13.86 2.30
C THR A 78 -0.07 14.52 1.34
N LEU A 79 0.36 14.84 0.11
CA LEU A 79 -0.52 15.38 -0.94
C LEU A 79 -1.65 14.40 -1.31
N ARG A 80 -1.32 13.10 -1.43
CA ARG A 80 -2.32 12.05 -1.72
C ARG A 80 -3.36 11.93 -0.60
N ILE A 81 -2.93 12.01 0.64
CA ILE A 81 -3.82 12.02 1.81
C ILE A 81 -4.81 13.17 1.70
N GLN A 82 -4.33 14.40 1.46
CA GLN A 82 -5.22 15.56 1.33
C GLN A 82 -6.17 15.47 0.15
N ASN A 83 -5.70 14.98 -0.99
CA ASN A 83 -6.54 14.72 -2.15
C ASN A 83 -7.67 13.72 -1.79
N THR A 84 -7.36 12.65 -1.08
CA THR A 84 -8.33 11.65 -0.65
C THR A 84 -9.31 12.23 0.39
N GLU A 85 -8.84 13.02 1.36
CA GLU A 85 -9.69 13.70 2.34
C GLU A 85 -10.67 14.68 1.67
N GLN A 86 -10.25 15.41 0.66
CA GLN A 86 -11.15 16.28 -0.12
C GLN A 86 -12.20 15.46 -0.89
N LYS A 87 -11.83 14.34 -1.51
CA LYS A 87 -12.79 13.45 -2.18
C LYS A 87 -13.83 12.90 -1.21
N ILE A 88 -13.41 12.50 -0.01
CA ILE A 88 -14.31 12.04 1.05
C ILE A 88 -15.36 13.13 1.35
N ILE A 89 -14.93 14.36 1.59
CA ILE A 89 -15.85 15.49 1.89
C ILE A 89 -16.84 15.72 0.75
N ILE A 90 -16.40 15.66 -0.50
CA ILE A 90 -17.26 15.81 -1.68
C ILE A 90 -18.27 14.66 -1.75
N THR A 91 -17.82 13.42 -1.61
CA THR A 91 -18.67 12.23 -1.67
C THR A 91 -19.71 12.21 -0.54
N GLU A 92 -19.34 12.61 0.68
CA GLU A 92 -20.27 12.76 1.80
C GLU A 92 -21.37 13.82 1.50
N LYS A 93 -20.99 14.95 0.90
CA LYS A 93 -21.94 15.98 0.49
C LYS A 93 -22.90 15.48 -0.59
N GLU A 94 -22.41 14.70 -1.55
CA GLU A 94 -23.24 14.07 -2.58
C GLU A 94 -24.24 13.08 -1.96
N ILE A 95 -23.80 12.23 -1.03
CA ILE A 95 -24.66 11.29 -0.29
C ILE A 95 -25.77 12.03 0.45
N ASN A 96 -25.44 13.14 1.14
CA ASN A 96 -26.42 13.96 1.86
C ASN A 96 -27.44 14.59 0.91
N THR A 97 -26.97 15.10 -0.24
CA THR A 97 -27.85 15.66 -1.27
C THR A 97 -28.79 14.60 -1.86
N LEU A 98 -28.28 13.40 -2.14
CA LEU A 98 -29.06 12.26 -2.62
C LEU A 98 -30.09 11.82 -1.58
N SER A 99 -29.72 11.79 -0.29
CA SER A 99 -30.63 11.44 0.81
C SER A 99 -31.81 12.39 0.88
N SER A 100 -31.59 13.72 0.83
CA SER A 100 -32.67 14.72 0.82
C SER A 100 -33.56 14.61 -0.43
N ARG A 101 -32.99 14.30 -1.60
CA ARG A 101 -33.78 14.04 -2.83
C ARG A 101 -34.64 12.79 -2.70
N ILE A 102 -34.12 11.72 -2.12
CA ILE A 102 -34.83 10.46 -1.89
C ILE A 102 -36.03 10.71 -0.94
N GLU A 103 -35.84 11.46 0.14
CA GLU A 103 -36.91 11.82 1.06
C GLU A 103 -38.05 12.60 0.36
N GLY A 104 -37.70 13.60 -0.45
CA GLY A 104 -38.69 14.36 -1.22
C GLY A 104 -39.40 13.50 -2.30
N LEU A 105 -38.70 12.58 -2.92
CA LEU A 105 -39.30 11.64 -3.88
C LEU A 105 -40.19 10.60 -3.19
N ASP A 106 -39.85 10.14 -2.00
CA ASP A 106 -40.67 9.22 -1.20
C ASP A 106 -42.01 9.87 -0.78
N GLU A 107 -41.95 11.10 -0.31
CA GLU A 107 -43.16 11.88 0.01
C GLU A 107 -44.02 12.08 -1.24
N SER A 108 -43.43 12.50 -2.36
CA SER A 108 -44.15 12.69 -3.63
C SER A 108 -44.78 11.38 -4.13
N LEU A 109 -44.04 10.28 -4.09
CA LEU A 109 -44.51 8.96 -4.49
C LEU A 109 -45.67 8.48 -3.60
N THR A 110 -45.59 8.71 -2.30
CA THR A 110 -46.65 8.41 -1.35
C THR A 110 -47.91 9.19 -1.68
N ASN A 111 -47.79 10.49 -1.93
CA ASN A 111 -48.93 11.36 -2.26
C ASN A 111 -49.57 10.96 -3.61
N LEU A 112 -48.79 10.74 -4.65
CA LEU A 112 -49.23 10.31 -5.98
C LEU A 112 -49.90 8.92 -5.93
N SER A 113 -49.30 7.98 -5.20
CA SER A 113 -49.84 6.63 -5.03
C SER A 113 -51.19 6.67 -4.27
N GLY A 114 -51.28 7.47 -3.22
CA GLY A 114 -52.53 7.68 -2.48
C GLY A 114 -53.64 8.29 -3.35
N LEU A 115 -53.29 9.26 -4.22
CA LEU A 115 -54.21 9.82 -5.17
C LEU A 115 -54.68 8.80 -6.22
N LEU A 116 -53.73 7.99 -6.76
CA LEU A 116 -54.03 6.92 -7.73
C LEU A 116 -54.99 5.89 -7.12
N ILE A 117 -54.73 5.44 -5.88
CA ILE A 117 -55.61 4.48 -5.17
C ILE A 117 -57.00 5.03 -5.03
N ARG A 118 -57.16 6.29 -4.57
CA ARG A 118 -58.47 6.94 -4.47
C ARG A 118 -59.19 6.96 -5.81
N LYS A 119 -58.50 7.30 -6.90
CA LYS A 119 -59.07 7.32 -8.25
C LYS A 119 -59.48 5.96 -8.76
N VAL A 120 -58.68 4.91 -8.47
CA VAL A 120 -59.04 3.53 -8.80
C VAL A 120 -60.28 3.07 -8.05
N VAL A 121 -60.41 3.38 -6.73
CA VAL A 121 -61.58 3.07 -5.92
C VAL A 121 -62.85 3.81 -6.43
N GLU A 122 -62.73 5.09 -6.75
CA GLU A 122 -63.84 5.87 -7.36
C GLU A 122 -64.29 5.22 -8.69
N ASN A 123 -63.39 4.89 -9.56
CA ASN A 123 -63.67 4.23 -10.83
C ASN A 123 -64.29 2.82 -10.64
N TYR A 124 -63.84 2.06 -9.67
CA TYR A 124 -64.43 0.76 -9.34
C TYR A 124 -65.89 0.89 -8.90
N LYS A 125 -66.22 1.87 -8.02
CA LYS A 125 -67.59 2.14 -7.60
C LYS A 125 -68.49 2.53 -8.76
N GLN A 126 -67.95 3.15 -9.81
CA GLN A 126 -68.68 3.59 -10.99
C GLN A 126 -68.74 2.53 -12.12
N ARG A 127 -68.18 1.30 -11.91
CA ARG A 127 -68.10 0.21 -12.91
C ARG A 127 -69.47 -0.27 -13.42
N GLY A 128 -70.56 0.10 -12.76
CA GLY A 128 -71.93 -0.23 -13.17
C GLY A 128 -72.54 0.72 -14.20
N ILE A 129 -71.80 1.79 -14.59
CA ILE A 129 -72.33 2.74 -15.59
C ILE A 129 -72.11 2.18 -17.00
N SER A 130 -73.12 1.47 -17.48
CA SER A 130 -73.22 1.00 -18.88
C SER A 130 -73.50 2.20 -19.80
N PHE A 131 -73.11 2.11 -21.06
CA PHE A 131 -73.55 3.09 -22.08
C PHE A 131 -75.04 3.24 -22.13
N PHE A 132 -75.79 2.15 -21.95
CA PHE A 132 -77.27 2.19 -21.82
C PHE A 132 -77.76 2.94 -20.57
N SER A 133 -77.10 2.78 -19.45
CA SER A 133 -77.47 3.55 -18.23
C SER A 133 -77.17 5.04 -18.41
N LEU A 134 -76.08 5.43 -19.08
CA LEU A 134 -75.82 6.82 -19.46
C LEU A 134 -76.86 7.40 -20.40
N LEU A 135 -77.34 6.59 -21.37
CA LEU A 135 -78.37 6.99 -22.34
C LEU A 135 -79.72 7.23 -21.61
N PHE A 136 -80.12 6.30 -20.74
CA PHE A 136 -81.38 6.37 -20.01
C PHE A 136 -81.40 7.43 -18.85
N ASP A 137 -80.18 7.70 -18.29
CA ASP A 137 -80.04 8.68 -17.18
C ASP A 137 -79.75 10.11 -17.67
N SER A 138 -79.69 10.32 -18.98
CA SER A 138 -79.45 11.62 -19.61
C SER A 138 -80.70 12.31 -19.97
N GLN A 139 -80.86 13.59 -19.51
CA GLN A 139 -82.07 14.39 -19.72
C GLN A 139 -82.25 14.87 -21.18
N ASN A 140 -81.12 14.98 -21.94
CA ASN A 140 -81.06 15.34 -23.36
C ASN A 140 -79.75 14.94 -24.00
N ALA A 141 -79.63 15.11 -25.30
CA ALA A 141 -78.45 14.80 -26.06
C ALA A 141 -77.19 15.57 -25.61
N GLY A 142 -77.31 16.78 -25.18
CA GLY A 142 -76.22 17.61 -24.66
C GLY A 142 -75.72 17.10 -23.32
N ASP A 143 -76.57 16.65 -22.42
CA ASP A 143 -76.17 16.00 -21.17
C ASP A 143 -75.45 14.68 -21.37
N LEU A 144 -75.90 13.87 -22.32
CA LEU A 144 -75.21 12.64 -22.69
C LEU A 144 -73.77 12.89 -23.23
N ILE A 145 -73.63 13.90 -24.10
CA ILE A 145 -72.32 14.26 -24.67
C ILE A 145 -71.39 14.74 -23.54
N ASN A 146 -71.88 15.56 -22.60
CA ASN A 146 -71.10 16.03 -21.49
C ASN A 146 -70.66 14.90 -20.55
N LYS A 147 -71.53 13.94 -20.25
CA LYS A 147 -71.21 12.76 -19.43
C LYS A 147 -70.13 11.87 -20.12
N ILE A 148 -70.25 11.63 -21.42
CA ILE A 148 -69.23 10.89 -22.21
C ILE A 148 -67.90 11.65 -22.19
N LYS A 149 -67.90 12.98 -22.41
CA LYS A 149 -66.71 13.82 -22.36
C LYS A 149 -66.05 13.79 -20.98
N TYR A 150 -66.85 13.85 -19.92
CA TYR A 150 -66.36 13.73 -18.54
C TYR A 150 -65.67 12.41 -18.28
N ILE A 151 -66.28 11.25 -18.67
CA ILE A 151 -65.73 9.93 -18.49
C ILE A 151 -64.38 9.78 -19.29
N LYS A 152 -64.35 10.27 -20.54
CA LYS A 152 -63.15 10.27 -21.35
C LYS A 152 -62.04 11.09 -20.73
N THR A 153 -62.33 12.27 -20.21
CA THR A 153 -61.37 13.13 -19.53
C THR A 153 -60.85 12.50 -18.24
N ALA A 154 -61.73 11.90 -17.44
CA ALA A 154 -61.38 11.20 -16.22
C ALA A 154 -60.44 10.02 -16.51
N ARG A 155 -60.72 9.23 -17.58
CA ARG A 155 -59.87 8.11 -18.01
C ARG A 155 -58.49 8.59 -18.41
N ASN A 156 -58.42 9.64 -19.24
CA ASN A 156 -57.13 10.22 -19.64
C ASN A 156 -56.31 10.73 -18.48
N ASN A 157 -56.96 11.40 -17.52
CA ASN A 157 -56.29 11.90 -16.31
C ASN A 157 -55.76 10.77 -15.43
N ASN A 158 -56.48 9.64 -15.32
CA ASN A 158 -56.05 8.47 -14.56
C ASN A 158 -54.85 7.78 -15.23
N GLN A 159 -54.81 7.71 -16.58
CA GLN A 159 -53.67 7.20 -17.32
C GLN A 159 -52.44 8.09 -17.11
N ARG A 160 -52.58 9.42 -17.16
CA ARG A 160 -51.49 10.36 -16.86
C ARG A 160 -50.98 10.19 -15.45
N LEU A 161 -51.84 10.05 -14.46
CA LEU A 161 -51.47 9.85 -13.07
C LEU A 161 -50.69 8.52 -12.89
N LEU A 162 -51.11 7.44 -13.57
CA LEU A 162 -50.38 6.16 -13.54
C LEU A 162 -48.94 6.30 -14.08
N VAL A 163 -48.79 7.01 -15.22
CA VAL A 163 -47.46 7.29 -15.79
C VAL A 163 -46.64 8.10 -14.82
N GLN A 164 -47.18 9.14 -14.21
CA GLN A 164 -46.49 9.97 -13.22
C GLN A 164 -46.01 9.14 -11.99
N VAL A 165 -46.84 8.24 -11.48
CA VAL A 165 -46.49 7.34 -10.37
C VAL A 165 -45.32 6.41 -10.81
N GLN A 166 -45.37 5.88 -12.02
CA GLN A 166 -44.36 5.01 -12.54
C GLN A 166 -43.01 5.73 -12.74
N GLU A 167 -43.03 6.93 -13.30
CA GLU A 167 -41.86 7.79 -13.45
C GLU A 167 -41.26 8.19 -12.10
N ALA A 168 -42.11 8.60 -11.14
CA ALA A 168 -41.65 8.93 -9.79
C ALA A 168 -41.01 7.74 -9.09
N LYS A 169 -41.57 6.52 -9.23
CA LYS A 169 -41.01 5.28 -8.71
C LYS A 169 -39.69 4.96 -9.34
N SER A 170 -39.57 5.04 -10.67
CA SER A 170 -38.31 4.80 -11.37
C SER A 170 -37.19 5.76 -10.90
N ASN A 171 -37.51 7.04 -10.79
CA ASN A 171 -36.58 8.06 -10.32
C ASN A 171 -36.17 7.81 -8.86
N PHE A 172 -37.09 7.43 -7.98
CA PHE A 172 -36.78 7.08 -6.59
C PHE A 172 -35.81 5.89 -6.51
N GLU A 173 -36.04 4.82 -7.25
CA GLU A 173 -35.15 3.66 -7.26
C GLU A 173 -33.76 3.98 -7.84
N GLU A 174 -33.69 4.81 -8.88
CA GLU A 174 -32.43 5.28 -9.45
C GLU A 174 -31.63 6.10 -8.44
N GLN A 175 -32.27 7.07 -7.77
CA GLN A 175 -31.58 7.87 -6.73
C GLN A 175 -31.11 7.01 -5.55
N LYS A 176 -31.90 6.01 -5.15
CA LYS A 176 -31.47 5.02 -4.13
C LYS A 176 -30.24 4.26 -4.55
N LYS A 177 -30.23 3.74 -5.78
CA LYS A 177 -29.07 3.01 -6.32
C LYS A 177 -27.82 3.88 -6.33
N LEU A 178 -27.94 5.12 -6.84
CA LEU A 178 -26.82 6.06 -6.89
C LEU A 178 -26.28 6.38 -5.48
N ARG A 179 -27.15 6.52 -4.47
CA ARG A 179 -26.71 6.71 -3.08
C ARG A 179 -25.93 5.51 -2.55
N GLU A 180 -26.36 4.28 -2.84
CA GLU A 180 -25.60 3.08 -2.40
C GLU A 180 -24.27 2.96 -3.12
N GLU A 181 -24.17 3.32 -4.41
CA GLU A 181 -22.90 3.40 -5.15
C GLU A 181 -21.96 4.42 -4.50
N LYS A 182 -22.47 5.61 -4.13
CA LYS A 182 -21.67 6.63 -3.46
C LYS A 182 -21.21 6.22 -2.04
N LYS A 183 -21.99 5.44 -1.32
CA LYS A 183 -21.56 4.86 -0.03
C LYS A 183 -20.45 3.84 -0.20
N ALA A 184 -20.50 3.00 -1.25
CA ALA A 184 -19.42 2.07 -1.57
C ALA A 184 -18.13 2.83 -1.92
N GLU A 185 -18.21 3.89 -2.73
CA GLU A 185 -17.08 4.79 -3.04
C GLU A 185 -16.49 5.42 -1.77
N LEU A 186 -17.32 5.89 -0.83
CA LEU A 186 -16.88 6.46 0.44
C LEU A 186 -16.09 5.44 1.29
N ASN A 187 -16.55 4.19 1.34
CA ASN A 187 -15.84 3.13 2.06
C ASN A 187 -14.47 2.85 1.44
N GLU A 188 -14.37 2.77 0.11
CA GLU A 188 -13.10 2.58 -0.61
C GLU A 188 -12.13 3.75 -0.37
N LEU A 189 -12.62 4.99 -0.42
CA LEU A 189 -11.82 6.18 -0.12
C LEU A 189 -11.30 6.17 1.32
N THR A 190 -12.12 5.72 2.27
CA THR A 190 -11.74 5.62 3.69
C THR A 190 -10.66 4.58 3.91
N GLU A 191 -10.74 3.42 3.26
CA GLU A 191 -9.72 2.37 3.30
C GLU A 191 -8.41 2.88 2.67
N THR A 192 -8.51 3.54 1.52
CA THR A 192 -7.37 4.19 0.84
C THR A 192 -6.69 5.20 1.75
N LEU A 193 -7.45 6.05 2.44
CA LEU A 193 -6.92 7.04 3.38
C LEU A 193 -6.15 6.39 4.53
N ASN A 194 -6.69 5.32 5.11
CA ASN A 194 -6.03 4.58 6.18
C ASN A 194 -4.70 3.97 5.71
N THR A 195 -4.69 3.36 4.53
CA THR A 195 -3.48 2.79 3.91
C THR A 195 -2.42 3.88 3.65
N GLN A 196 -2.83 5.04 3.14
CA GLN A 196 -1.93 6.18 2.90
C GLN A 196 -1.35 6.72 4.21
N LYS A 197 -2.14 6.83 5.29
CA LYS A 197 -1.67 7.26 6.61
C LYS A 197 -0.68 6.27 7.22
N GLN A 198 -0.91 4.98 7.09
CA GLN A 198 0.07 3.95 7.50
C GLN A 198 1.37 4.06 6.70
N SER A 199 1.28 4.21 5.38
CA SER A 199 2.44 4.42 4.51
C SER A 199 3.25 5.65 4.90
N LEU A 200 2.58 6.77 5.20
CA LEU A 200 3.23 8.00 5.66
C LEU A 200 4.02 7.79 6.96
N ASN A 201 3.43 7.09 7.93
CA ASN A 201 4.10 6.78 9.19
C ASN A 201 5.33 5.89 8.96
N THR A 202 5.20 4.88 8.09
CA THR A 202 6.32 4.01 7.71
C THR A 202 7.45 4.80 7.06
N GLN A 203 7.15 5.68 6.10
CA GLN A 203 8.15 6.51 5.42
C GLN A 203 8.87 7.46 6.39
N LYS A 204 8.15 8.08 7.33
CA LYS A 204 8.75 8.92 8.37
C LYS A 204 9.68 8.11 9.28
N SER A 205 9.26 6.91 9.68
CA SER A 205 10.08 6.00 10.50
C SER A 205 11.33 5.55 9.75
N GLN A 206 11.23 5.26 8.44
CA GLN A 206 12.37 4.91 7.59
C GLN A 206 13.41 6.04 7.55
N LYS A 207 12.96 7.27 7.30
CA LYS A 207 13.84 8.44 7.29
C LYS A 207 14.52 8.64 8.64
N GLN A 208 13.76 8.61 9.73
CA GLN A 208 14.31 8.76 11.08
C GLN A 208 15.36 7.68 11.38
N LYS A 209 15.06 6.44 11.01
CA LYS A 209 15.98 5.33 11.18
C LYS A 209 17.28 5.53 10.38
N LEU A 210 17.18 5.96 9.11
CA LEU A 210 18.37 6.26 8.29
C LEU A 210 19.27 7.31 8.97
N LEU A 211 18.67 8.41 9.46
CA LEU A 211 19.41 9.46 10.15
C LEU A 211 20.11 8.95 11.42
N ILE A 212 19.44 8.10 12.20
CA ILE A 212 20.02 7.47 13.40
C ILE A 212 21.14 6.53 13.02
N ASP A 213 20.92 5.61 12.07
CA ASP A 213 21.88 4.58 11.68
C ASP A 213 23.15 5.19 11.06
N THR A 214 23.05 6.34 10.42
CA THR A 214 24.19 7.06 9.83
C THR A 214 24.77 8.15 10.73
N GLN A 215 24.10 8.47 11.84
CA GLN A 215 24.41 9.63 12.67
C GLN A 215 24.41 10.95 11.85
N ASN A 216 23.62 10.99 10.78
CA ASN A 216 23.56 12.08 9.81
C ASN A 216 24.93 12.42 9.19
N ASP A 217 25.82 11.43 9.07
CA ASP A 217 27.17 11.56 8.55
C ASP A 217 27.32 10.85 7.21
N GLU A 218 27.80 11.56 6.20
CA GLU A 218 27.96 11.06 4.82
C GLU A 218 29.02 9.95 4.72
N ALA A 219 30.15 10.10 5.41
CA ALA A 219 31.23 9.11 5.36
C ALA A 219 30.78 7.79 6.00
N ASN A 220 30.05 7.88 7.11
CA ASN A 220 29.46 6.71 7.75
C ASN A 220 28.41 6.04 6.86
N TYR A 221 27.55 6.83 6.21
CA TYR A 221 26.59 6.31 5.22
C TYR A 221 27.31 5.55 4.10
N GLN A 222 28.32 6.18 3.46
CA GLN A 222 29.04 5.58 2.34
C GLN A 222 29.75 4.28 2.74
N ARG A 223 30.34 4.26 3.92
CA ARG A 223 30.98 3.05 4.47
C ARG A 223 30.00 1.91 4.63
N ILE A 224 28.86 2.16 5.28
CA ILE A 224 27.86 1.12 5.56
C ILE A 224 27.16 0.67 4.27
N ILE A 225 26.78 1.59 3.38
CA ILE A 225 26.09 1.22 2.14
C ILE A 225 26.97 0.41 1.20
N SER A 226 28.27 0.73 1.12
CA SER A 226 29.23 -0.05 0.34
C SER A 226 29.41 -1.48 0.89
N GLN A 227 29.51 -1.62 2.21
CA GLN A 227 29.55 -2.93 2.86
C GLN A 227 28.27 -3.73 2.61
N ALA A 228 27.10 -3.08 2.75
CA ALA A 228 25.79 -3.69 2.53
C ALA A 228 25.67 -4.21 1.09
N GLN A 229 25.98 -3.38 0.09
CA GLN A 229 25.90 -3.74 -1.32
C GLN A 229 26.80 -4.93 -1.65
N ALA A 230 28.04 -4.91 -1.19
CA ALA A 230 29.01 -5.97 -1.45
C ALA A 230 28.61 -7.30 -0.78
N GLN A 231 28.15 -7.28 0.47
CA GLN A 231 27.68 -8.48 1.16
C GLN A 231 26.44 -9.08 0.52
N LEU A 232 25.41 -8.24 0.22
CA LEU A 232 24.18 -8.69 -0.42
C LEU A 232 24.41 -9.22 -1.84
N ALA A 233 25.34 -8.62 -2.60
CA ALA A 233 25.78 -9.16 -3.88
C ALA A 233 26.43 -10.54 -3.73
N GLY A 234 27.25 -10.74 -2.70
CA GLY A 234 27.83 -12.04 -2.36
C GLY A 234 26.75 -13.09 -2.06
N PHE A 235 25.74 -12.75 -1.27
CA PHE A 235 24.62 -13.66 -0.96
C PHE A 235 23.87 -14.06 -2.22
N LYS A 236 23.49 -13.12 -3.07
CA LYS A 236 22.80 -13.40 -4.36
C LYS A 236 23.63 -14.31 -5.26
N SER A 237 24.91 -14.01 -5.39
CA SER A 237 25.83 -14.83 -6.20
C SER A 237 25.91 -16.26 -5.67
N PHE A 238 25.98 -16.43 -4.34
CA PHE A 238 26.00 -17.74 -3.71
C PHE A 238 24.73 -18.54 -4.00
N VAL A 239 23.55 -17.94 -3.74
CA VAL A 239 22.23 -18.55 -3.97
C VAL A 239 22.05 -18.96 -5.43
N SER A 240 22.45 -18.10 -6.37
CA SER A 240 22.42 -18.38 -7.81
C SER A 240 23.36 -19.53 -8.19
N SER A 241 24.58 -19.53 -7.69
CA SER A 241 25.57 -20.57 -7.98
C SER A 241 25.21 -21.93 -7.38
N ALA A 242 24.54 -21.93 -6.23
CA ALA A 242 23.99 -23.12 -5.60
C ALA A 242 22.75 -23.68 -6.31
N GLY A 243 22.19 -22.98 -7.31
CA GLY A 243 20.93 -23.34 -7.96
C GLY A 243 19.75 -23.41 -7.00
N ALA A 244 19.75 -22.59 -5.92
CA ALA A 244 18.78 -22.67 -4.85
C ALA A 244 17.46 -22.03 -5.27
N GLY A 245 16.39 -22.83 -5.35
CA GLY A 245 15.01 -22.39 -5.57
C GLY A 245 14.14 -22.59 -4.34
N ILE A 246 12.90 -22.14 -4.41
CA ILE A 246 11.89 -22.34 -3.37
C ILE A 246 11.61 -23.85 -3.24
N ILE A 247 11.47 -24.30 -2.00
CA ILE A 247 11.08 -25.68 -1.64
C ILE A 247 9.75 -25.69 -0.89
N SER A 248 9.12 -26.85 -0.83
CA SER A 248 7.87 -27.02 -0.05
C SER A 248 8.09 -26.68 1.42
N ALA A 249 7.03 -26.26 2.08
CA ALA A 249 7.05 -25.95 3.51
C ALA A 249 7.66 -27.11 4.31
N ASN A 250 8.67 -26.80 5.12
CA ASN A 250 9.39 -27.75 5.99
C ASN A 250 9.98 -28.98 5.27
N GLN A 251 10.34 -28.86 4.00
CA GLN A 251 10.82 -29.99 3.18
C GLN A 251 12.07 -30.67 3.77
N PHE A 252 12.96 -29.92 4.41
CA PHE A 252 14.16 -30.46 5.06
C PHE A 252 13.95 -30.88 6.51
N GLY A 253 12.70 -30.75 7.04
CA GLY A 253 12.42 -30.98 8.46
C GLY A 253 13.01 -29.90 9.36
N THR A 254 13.19 -30.24 10.65
CA THR A 254 13.67 -29.31 11.67
C THR A 254 15.10 -29.58 12.17
N GLY A 255 15.79 -30.55 11.57
CA GLY A 255 17.09 -31.03 12.03
C GLY A 255 16.98 -31.99 13.23
N SER A 256 18.10 -32.60 13.60
CA SER A 256 18.16 -33.58 14.70
C SER A 256 17.85 -32.97 16.07
N ASP A 257 18.07 -31.69 16.22
CA ASP A 257 17.86 -30.94 17.47
C ASP A 257 16.58 -30.08 17.47
N GLY A 258 15.84 -30.10 16.36
CA GLY A 258 14.60 -29.36 16.21
C GLY A 258 14.76 -27.86 15.89
N SER A 259 15.99 -27.34 15.72
CA SER A 259 16.24 -25.88 15.60
C SER A 259 16.30 -25.37 14.17
N TYR A 260 16.37 -26.24 13.15
CA TYR A 260 16.60 -25.85 11.77
C TYR A 260 15.46 -25.06 11.12
N TYR A 261 15.84 -24.10 10.31
CA TYR A 261 15.01 -23.39 9.31
C TYR A 261 15.74 -23.30 7.98
N SER A 262 15.01 -23.45 6.86
CA SER A 262 15.55 -23.17 5.52
C SER A 262 15.11 -21.80 5.05
N GLN A 263 16.04 -20.99 4.48
CA GLN A 263 15.68 -19.74 3.80
C GLN A 263 14.86 -19.97 2.52
N ARG A 264 14.88 -21.19 1.97
CA ARG A 264 14.17 -21.60 0.76
C ARG A 264 12.72 -21.98 0.99
N ASP A 265 12.28 -22.08 2.24
CA ASP A 265 10.94 -22.54 2.62
C ASP A 265 9.83 -21.63 2.06
N ALA A 266 8.88 -22.22 1.34
CA ALA A 266 7.78 -21.50 0.68
C ALA A 266 6.97 -20.59 1.60
N ARG A 267 6.97 -20.84 2.93
CA ARG A 267 6.25 -20.02 3.92
C ARG A 267 6.80 -18.60 4.02
N TRP A 268 8.08 -18.38 3.69
CA TRP A 268 8.73 -17.07 3.83
C TRP A 268 9.73 -16.71 2.74
N ALA A 269 10.12 -17.63 1.84
CA ALA A 269 11.15 -17.41 0.84
C ALA A 269 10.97 -16.13 -0.01
N THR A 270 9.72 -15.78 -0.33
CA THR A 270 9.38 -14.60 -1.13
C THR A 270 9.15 -13.33 -0.30
N GLN A 271 9.16 -13.44 1.04
CA GLN A 271 8.95 -12.30 1.91
C GLN A 271 10.12 -11.32 1.81
N THR A 272 9.80 -10.03 1.69
CA THR A 272 10.78 -8.94 1.70
C THR A 272 11.37 -8.72 3.09
N ILE A 273 12.62 -8.24 3.13
CA ILE A 273 13.40 -8.05 4.36
C ILE A 273 13.40 -6.59 4.75
N GLY A 274 12.85 -6.27 5.93
CA GLY A 274 12.77 -4.92 6.43
C GLY A 274 12.06 -3.99 5.46
N TYR A 275 12.72 -2.89 5.11
CA TYR A 275 12.22 -1.92 4.12
C TYR A 275 12.84 -2.09 2.73
N SER A 276 13.56 -3.20 2.50
CA SER A 276 14.22 -3.44 1.22
C SER A 276 13.29 -4.10 0.20
N SER A 277 13.72 -4.13 -1.06
CA SER A 277 13.09 -4.93 -2.12
C SER A 277 13.63 -6.37 -2.16
N GLU A 278 14.61 -6.71 -1.32
CA GLU A 278 15.23 -8.02 -1.28
C GLU A 278 14.37 -9.02 -0.50
N ASN A 279 14.36 -10.27 -0.94
CA ASN A 279 13.62 -11.34 -0.27
C ASN A 279 14.53 -12.33 0.47
N ILE A 280 13.94 -13.14 1.33
CA ILE A 280 14.65 -14.13 2.15
C ILE A 280 15.36 -15.16 1.28
N LEU A 281 14.75 -15.65 0.19
CA LEU A 281 15.39 -16.60 -0.70
C LEU A 281 16.74 -16.11 -1.20
N ASN A 282 16.82 -14.85 -1.65
CA ASN A 282 17.99 -14.31 -2.34
C ASN A 282 19.11 -13.87 -1.40
N VAL A 283 18.77 -13.35 -0.20
CA VAL A 283 19.77 -12.75 0.69
C VAL A 283 19.55 -13.09 2.16
N GLY A 284 18.69 -14.06 2.50
CA GLY A 284 18.24 -14.34 3.85
C GLY A 284 19.11 -15.32 4.66
N CYS A 285 20.28 -15.72 4.19
CA CYS A 285 21.10 -16.73 4.89
C CYS A 285 21.45 -16.31 6.33
N LEU A 286 21.89 -15.07 6.53
CA LEU A 286 22.26 -14.58 7.84
C LEU A 286 21.05 -14.49 8.79
N LEU A 287 19.94 -13.87 8.37
CA LEU A 287 18.76 -13.78 9.22
C LEU A 287 18.14 -15.15 9.54
N THR A 288 18.25 -16.11 8.62
CA THR A 288 17.81 -17.49 8.85
C THR A 288 18.72 -18.18 9.86
N SER A 289 20.04 -17.97 9.76
CA SER A 289 21.01 -18.45 10.75
C SER A 289 20.74 -17.89 12.15
N VAL A 290 20.38 -16.61 12.26
CA VAL A 290 19.96 -15.97 13.52
C VAL A 290 18.67 -16.58 14.05
N ALA A 291 17.69 -16.90 13.18
CA ALA A 291 16.47 -17.59 13.57
C ALA A 291 16.73 -19.00 14.10
N ILE A 292 17.65 -19.76 13.43
CA ILE A 292 18.09 -21.09 13.89
C ILE A 292 18.69 -21.00 15.29
N ALA A 293 19.63 -20.07 15.52
CA ALA A 293 20.22 -19.85 16.83
C ALA A 293 19.16 -19.45 17.88
N GLY A 294 18.22 -18.58 17.52
CA GLY A 294 17.11 -18.20 18.39
C GLY A 294 16.25 -19.39 18.81
N LYS A 295 15.90 -20.25 17.86
CA LYS A 295 15.10 -21.46 18.11
C LYS A 295 15.82 -22.45 19.04
N LYS A 296 17.12 -22.62 18.90
CA LYS A 296 17.96 -23.39 19.83
C LYS A 296 17.78 -22.94 21.28
N TYR A 297 17.63 -21.65 21.50
CA TYR A 297 17.46 -21.06 22.83
C TYR A 297 15.99 -20.86 23.26
N GLY A 298 15.06 -21.55 22.57
CA GLY A 298 13.64 -21.55 22.94
C GLY A 298 12.84 -20.35 22.42
N SER A 299 13.34 -19.63 21.44
CA SER A 299 12.58 -18.57 20.76
C SER A 299 11.70 -19.15 19.64
N ASP A 300 10.45 -18.72 19.57
CA ASP A 300 9.54 -19.06 18.45
C ASP A 300 9.76 -18.17 17.20
N VAL A 301 10.77 -17.30 17.23
CA VAL A 301 11.09 -16.39 16.13
C VAL A 301 11.62 -17.16 14.93
N ASN A 302 10.89 -17.10 13.82
CA ASN A 302 11.26 -17.72 12.55
C ASN A 302 11.88 -16.69 11.58
N PRO A 303 12.38 -17.09 10.39
CA PRO A 303 12.94 -16.17 9.40
C PRO A 303 12.00 -15.04 8.99
N ALA A 304 10.68 -15.31 8.88
CA ALA A 304 9.68 -14.30 8.54
C ALA A 304 9.57 -13.21 9.62
N ASN A 305 9.59 -13.59 10.90
CA ASN A 305 9.54 -12.64 12.01
C ASN A 305 10.77 -11.74 12.03
N ILE A 306 11.98 -12.29 11.82
CA ILE A 306 13.21 -11.49 11.74
C ILE A 306 13.17 -10.56 10.54
N ALA A 307 12.75 -11.03 9.37
CA ALA A 307 12.64 -10.22 8.17
C ALA A 307 11.65 -9.05 8.33
N SER A 308 10.59 -9.22 9.11
CA SER A 308 9.59 -8.17 9.39
C SER A 308 10.09 -7.09 10.36
N ASP A 309 11.11 -7.38 11.18
CA ASP A 309 11.68 -6.39 12.12
C ASP A 309 12.70 -5.50 11.42
N ALA A 310 12.21 -4.41 10.82
CA ALA A 310 13.03 -3.46 10.08
C ALA A 310 14.16 -2.84 10.92
N ASN A 311 14.07 -2.85 12.26
CA ASN A 311 15.12 -2.29 13.13
C ASN A 311 16.42 -3.11 13.10
N ARG A 312 16.36 -4.35 12.65
CA ARG A 312 17.53 -5.22 12.51
C ARG A 312 18.40 -4.88 11.30
N PHE A 313 17.87 -4.12 10.34
CA PHE A 313 18.51 -3.84 9.06
C PHE A 313 18.91 -2.38 8.90
N PHE A 314 19.92 -2.10 8.09
CA PHE A 314 20.37 -0.74 7.81
C PHE A 314 19.48 -0.05 6.78
N GLY A 315 18.90 1.09 7.15
CA GLY A 315 18.08 1.92 6.25
C GLY A 315 17.00 1.13 5.51
N SER A 316 17.00 1.25 4.19
CA SER A 316 16.13 0.51 3.27
C SER A 316 16.84 -0.69 2.61
N THR A 317 17.88 -1.24 3.22
CA THR A 317 18.60 -2.42 2.75
C THR A 317 18.21 -3.68 3.52
N ALA A 318 18.56 -4.85 2.99
CA ALA A 318 18.49 -6.13 3.72
C ALA A 318 19.76 -6.44 4.53
N TYR A 319 20.69 -5.48 4.65
CA TYR A 319 21.93 -5.64 5.42
C TYR A 319 21.64 -5.62 6.93
N MET A 320 21.93 -6.71 7.61
CA MET A 320 21.74 -6.81 9.05
C MET A 320 22.80 -6.01 9.80
N LYS A 321 22.39 -5.07 10.65
CA LYS A 321 23.29 -4.19 11.39
C LYS A 321 24.13 -4.96 12.41
N LEU A 322 25.39 -4.54 12.56
CA LEU A 322 26.27 -5.01 13.61
C LEU A 322 26.22 -4.03 14.82
N PRO A 323 26.22 -4.53 16.05
CA PRO A 323 26.02 -5.94 16.44
C PRO A 323 24.61 -6.43 16.07
N TRP A 324 24.48 -7.72 15.70
CA TRP A 324 23.17 -8.28 15.40
C TRP A 324 22.24 -8.17 16.62
N ALA A 325 21.02 -7.73 16.40
CA ALA A 325 20.06 -7.63 17.50
C ALA A 325 19.82 -9.00 18.15
N GLY A 326 19.72 -9.00 19.46
CA GLY A 326 19.61 -10.20 20.29
C GLY A 326 18.42 -11.10 19.91
N VAL A 327 18.51 -12.36 20.29
CA VAL A 327 17.46 -13.38 20.17
C VAL A 327 17.33 -14.17 21.46
N ALA A 328 16.11 -14.57 21.82
CA ALA A 328 15.86 -15.36 23.02
C ALA A 328 16.45 -14.77 24.33
N GLY A 329 16.49 -13.43 24.45
CA GLY A 329 17.08 -12.74 25.59
C GLY A 329 18.62 -12.73 25.62
N ARG A 330 19.28 -13.28 24.59
CA ARG A 330 20.74 -13.35 24.47
C ARG A 330 21.27 -12.25 23.55
N SER A 331 22.49 -11.78 23.82
CA SER A 331 23.17 -10.73 23.07
C SER A 331 24.21 -11.28 22.10
N TYR A 332 24.41 -10.56 20.99
CA TYR A 332 25.47 -10.85 20.02
C TYR A 332 26.86 -10.79 20.67
N SER A 333 27.70 -11.77 20.36
CA SER A 333 29.10 -11.81 20.74
C SER A 333 29.95 -12.28 19.55
N SER A 334 30.84 -11.41 19.05
CA SER A 334 31.85 -11.82 18.07
C SER A 334 32.89 -12.69 18.74
N ILE A 335 33.35 -13.75 18.05
CA ILE A 335 34.36 -14.67 18.55
C ILE A 335 35.47 -14.86 17.51
N GLY A 336 36.57 -15.50 17.89
CA GLY A 336 37.64 -15.91 16.95
C GLY A 336 37.13 -16.91 15.91
N THR A 337 37.75 -16.91 14.75
CA THR A 337 37.46 -17.88 13.65
C THR A 337 38.34 -19.14 13.74
N ASP A 338 39.22 -19.24 14.72
CA ASP A 338 40.06 -20.38 14.97
C ASP A 338 39.28 -21.53 15.62
N ASP A 339 39.77 -22.73 15.42
CA ASP A 339 39.15 -23.97 15.88
C ASP A 339 38.91 -24.00 17.40
N ASN A 340 39.83 -23.45 18.20
CA ASN A 340 39.71 -23.44 19.65
C ASN A 340 38.54 -22.53 20.11
N SER A 341 38.47 -21.30 19.57
CA SER A 341 37.41 -20.34 19.89
C SER A 341 36.03 -20.90 19.53
N ILE A 342 35.85 -21.49 18.37
CA ILE A 342 34.61 -22.09 17.93
C ILE A 342 34.26 -23.32 18.78
N THR A 343 35.20 -24.21 18.99
CA THR A 343 35.00 -25.45 19.77
C THR A 343 34.64 -25.15 21.20
N GLN A 344 35.22 -24.14 21.82
CA GLN A 344 34.88 -23.71 23.18
C GLN A 344 33.41 -23.27 23.28
N GLU A 345 32.91 -22.48 22.32
CA GLU A 345 31.52 -22.07 22.34
C GLU A 345 30.55 -23.24 22.10
N LEU A 346 30.85 -24.14 21.18
CA LEU A 346 30.06 -25.34 20.95
C LEU A 346 30.00 -26.24 22.20
N ASN A 347 31.14 -26.42 22.90
CA ASN A 347 31.21 -27.17 24.15
C ASN A 347 30.43 -26.51 25.30
N ASN A 348 30.29 -25.17 25.28
CA ASN A 348 29.44 -24.44 26.20
C ASN A 348 27.94 -24.54 25.84
N GLY A 349 27.60 -25.28 24.78
CA GLY A 349 26.23 -25.43 24.30
C GLY A 349 25.72 -24.27 23.44
N ASN A 350 26.61 -23.34 23.05
CA ASN A 350 26.27 -22.22 22.21
C ASN A 350 26.43 -22.60 20.73
N TYR A 351 25.46 -22.21 19.90
CA TYR A 351 25.61 -22.31 18.44
C TYR A 351 26.47 -21.16 17.91
N VAL A 352 27.28 -21.48 16.89
CA VAL A 352 28.17 -20.48 16.28
C VAL A 352 27.70 -20.22 14.85
N ILE A 353 27.32 -18.97 14.58
CA ILE A 353 26.99 -18.51 13.23
C ILE A 353 28.32 -18.11 12.57
N VAL A 354 28.62 -18.72 11.43
CA VAL A 354 29.86 -18.45 10.67
C VAL A 354 29.54 -17.93 9.29
N GLY A 355 30.32 -16.94 8.85
CA GLY A 355 30.35 -16.49 7.46
C GLY A 355 31.39 -17.35 6.70
N VAL A 356 31.02 -17.80 5.50
CA VAL A 356 31.81 -18.71 4.66
C VAL A 356 31.91 -18.17 3.23
N GLY A 357 32.84 -18.75 2.43
CA GLY A 357 33.06 -18.37 1.04
C GLY A 357 33.96 -17.14 0.88
N GLY A 358 33.52 -16.11 0.16
CA GLY A 358 34.31 -14.88 -0.07
C GLY A 358 34.42 -14.02 1.18
N CYS A 359 35.64 -13.88 1.75
CA CYS A 359 35.83 -13.22 3.06
C CYS A 359 35.88 -11.69 3.03
N ALA A 360 35.92 -11.04 1.88
CA ALA A 360 36.10 -9.59 1.78
C ALA A 360 35.02 -8.76 2.58
N ASN A 361 33.82 -9.33 2.75
CA ASN A 361 32.68 -8.68 3.46
C ASN A 361 32.07 -9.61 4.52
N GLY A 362 32.90 -10.41 5.18
CA GLY A 362 32.48 -11.28 6.28
C GLY A 362 31.89 -12.62 5.87
N GLY A 363 31.82 -12.90 4.58
CA GLY A 363 31.29 -14.14 4.00
C GLY A 363 30.25 -13.88 2.91
N SER A 364 30.22 -14.76 1.90
CA SER A 364 29.22 -14.77 0.84
C SER A 364 28.00 -15.65 1.19
N HIS A 365 28.08 -16.38 2.29
CA HIS A 365 26.98 -17.16 2.88
C HIS A 365 27.18 -17.29 4.39
N PHE A 366 26.10 -17.56 5.13
CA PHE A 366 26.13 -17.78 6.58
C PHE A 366 25.44 -19.08 6.94
N VAL A 367 26.11 -19.85 7.81
CA VAL A 367 25.63 -21.15 8.33
C VAL A 367 25.78 -21.20 9.85
N VAL A 368 25.16 -22.19 10.48
CA VAL A 368 25.18 -22.37 11.94
C VAL A 368 25.91 -23.66 12.29
N LEU A 369 27.05 -23.56 12.94
CA LEU A 369 27.74 -24.72 13.52
C LEU A 369 27.02 -25.13 14.80
N ILE A 370 26.64 -26.41 14.92
CA ILE A 370 25.83 -26.91 16.03
C ILE A 370 26.61 -27.82 16.97
N LYS A 371 27.63 -28.52 16.48
CA LYS A 371 28.53 -29.36 17.26
C LYS A 371 29.81 -29.63 16.49
N LYS A 372 30.85 -30.09 17.19
CA LYS A 372 32.08 -30.64 16.62
C LYS A 372 32.03 -32.17 16.65
N GLU A 373 32.43 -32.82 15.55
CA GLU A 373 32.57 -34.27 15.44
C GLU A 373 33.98 -34.61 14.89
N GLY A 374 34.87 -35.08 15.76
CA GLY A 374 36.27 -35.33 15.39
C GLY A 374 36.97 -34.03 14.95
N ASN A 375 37.47 -34.01 13.71
CA ASN A 375 38.13 -32.84 13.13
C ASN A 375 37.19 -31.97 12.28
N ASP A 376 35.87 -32.23 12.29
CA ASP A 376 34.91 -31.52 11.48
C ASP A 376 33.81 -30.91 12.34
N TYR A 377 33.03 -30.00 11.76
CA TYR A 377 31.83 -29.46 12.36
C TYR A 377 30.58 -30.00 11.69
N ILE A 378 29.53 -30.21 12.46
CA ILE A 378 28.18 -30.41 11.95
C ILE A 378 27.46 -29.06 11.97
N MET A 379 26.78 -28.77 10.87
CA MET A 379 26.12 -27.47 10.69
C MET A 379 24.67 -27.62 10.23
N HIS A 380 23.96 -26.56 10.48
CA HIS A 380 22.69 -26.23 9.83
C HIS A 380 22.94 -25.18 8.76
N ASP A 381 22.67 -25.52 7.51
CA ASP A 381 22.83 -24.63 6.37
C ASP A 381 21.48 -24.18 5.84
N PRO A 382 21.16 -22.88 5.84
CA PRO A 382 19.87 -22.36 5.34
C PRO A 382 19.52 -22.76 3.90
N ILE A 383 20.52 -23.11 3.06
CA ILE A 383 20.37 -23.51 1.65
C ILE A 383 20.38 -25.03 1.47
N PHE A 384 21.38 -25.70 2.06
CA PHE A 384 21.62 -27.13 1.76
C PHE A 384 20.94 -28.08 2.74
N GLY A 385 20.60 -27.65 3.93
CA GLY A 385 19.85 -28.49 4.87
C GLY A 385 20.47 -28.58 6.26
N PRO A 386 19.80 -29.33 7.17
CA PRO A 386 20.29 -29.56 8.52
C PRO A 386 21.32 -30.70 8.60
N ASP A 387 22.05 -30.72 9.71
CA ASP A 387 22.91 -31.86 10.16
C ASP A 387 23.96 -32.34 9.15
N ILE A 388 24.49 -31.41 8.35
CA ILE A 388 25.51 -31.75 7.32
C ILE A 388 26.92 -31.36 7.77
N LYS A 389 27.90 -32.03 7.21
CA LYS A 389 29.33 -31.79 7.52
C LYS A 389 29.80 -30.48 6.89
N PHE A 390 30.48 -29.64 7.67
CA PHE A 390 31.02 -28.36 7.21
C PHE A 390 32.03 -28.53 6.10
N SER A 391 33.02 -29.48 6.26
CA SER A 391 34.07 -29.70 5.27
C SER A 391 33.57 -30.23 3.93
N ALA A 392 32.35 -30.78 3.86
CA ALA A 392 31.75 -31.22 2.61
C ALA A 392 31.30 -30.07 1.70
N HIS A 393 31.13 -28.88 2.27
CA HIS A 393 30.59 -27.71 1.56
C HIS A 393 31.55 -26.51 1.61
N TYR A 394 32.35 -26.35 2.68
CA TYR A 394 33.15 -25.15 2.93
C TYR A 394 34.56 -25.52 3.43
N SER A 395 35.52 -24.68 3.02
CA SER A 395 36.94 -24.85 3.39
C SER A 395 37.46 -23.72 4.30
N ASN A 396 36.66 -22.66 4.50
CA ASN A 396 37.09 -21.47 5.25
C ASN A 396 35.96 -20.86 6.08
N ILE A 397 36.34 -20.23 7.17
CA ILE A 397 35.49 -19.41 8.02
C ILE A 397 36.01 -17.97 7.97
N CYS A 398 35.14 -17.05 7.56
CA CYS A 398 35.47 -15.64 7.40
C CYS A 398 35.19 -14.81 8.67
N THR A 399 34.09 -15.12 9.32
CA THR A 399 33.62 -14.48 10.59
C THR A 399 32.95 -15.54 11.43
N ALA A 400 32.95 -15.33 12.74
CA ALA A 400 32.24 -16.18 13.69
C ALA A 400 31.62 -15.36 14.79
N ALA A 401 30.39 -15.69 15.17
CA ALA A 401 29.64 -15.05 16.24
C ALA A 401 28.67 -16.03 16.92
N THR A 402 28.32 -15.73 18.14
CA THR A 402 27.33 -16.48 18.92
C THR A 402 26.41 -15.53 19.67
N PHE A 403 25.37 -16.06 20.31
CA PHE A 403 24.49 -15.34 21.23
C PHE A 403 24.64 -15.87 22.64
N LYS A 404 24.99 -14.96 23.58
CA LYS A 404 25.23 -15.27 25.01
C LYS A 404 24.28 -14.53 25.92
#